data_9e3216376455e3f472b5a573a9e177fc
#
_entry.id   9e3216376455e3f472b5a573a9e177fc
#
_cell.length_a   1.000
_cell.length_b   1.000
_cell.length_c   1.000
_cell.angle_alpha   90.00
_cell.angle_beta   90.00
_cell.angle_gamma   90.00
#
_symmetry.space_group_name_H-M   'P 1'
#
loop_
_entity.id
_entity.type
_entity.pdbx_description
1 polymer ?
#
loop_
_entity_poly.entity_id
_entity_poly.type
_entity_poly.pdbx_seq_one_letter_code
_entity_poly.pdbx_strand_id
1 'polypeptide(L)'
;MKKLPNIHLAILLLTVMGLTSCSTGPQKIIVGEDACSFCRMSIADNRFGAEIITKKGKVYKFDDTHCLTGFGESNTIKNEDIKAIYLVDFNAPHDLIPSEQIFLLKSPQLRSPMGGNIAAFSSEQQYKAASATFTGEQMTMEGIWK
;
A
#
# COMPACT_ATOMS: atom_id res chain seq x y z
N MET A 1 40.23 -17.44 -44.51
CA MET A 1 38.77 -17.72 -44.46
C MET A 1 38.19 -17.05 -43.19
N LYS A 2 37.57 -15.89 -43.34
CA LYS A 2 36.95 -15.16 -42.18
C LYS A 2 35.58 -15.77 -41.96
N LYS A 3 35.37 -16.41 -40.77
CA LYS A 3 34.05 -16.89 -40.35
C LYS A 3 33.14 -15.68 -40.05
N LEU A 4 32.06 -15.52 -40.83
CA LEU A 4 31.02 -14.55 -40.52
C LEU A 4 30.37 -14.92 -39.16
N PRO A 5 30.19 -14.00 -38.24
CA PRO A 5 29.46 -14.27 -37.01
C PRO A 5 28.00 -14.61 -37.36
N ASN A 6 27.47 -15.65 -36.70
CA ASN A 6 26.08 -16.11 -36.90
C ASN A 6 25.11 -15.01 -36.51
N ILE A 7 24.65 -14.23 -37.48
CA ILE A 7 23.65 -13.16 -37.34
C ILE A 7 22.37 -13.67 -36.64
N HIS A 8 22.00 -14.94 -36.87
CA HIS A 8 20.85 -15.57 -36.21
C HIS A 8 21.06 -15.73 -34.70
N LEU A 9 22.28 -15.95 -34.21
CA LEU A 9 22.57 -16.06 -32.79
C LEU A 9 22.53 -14.66 -32.10
N ALA A 10 22.98 -13.61 -32.80
CA ALA A 10 22.92 -12.25 -32.32
C ALA A 10 21.47 -11.72 -32.23
N ILE A 11 20.62 -12.07 -33.21
CA ILE A 11 19.19 -11.72 -33.22
C ILE A 11 18.43 -12.46 -32.10
N LEU A 12 18.77 -13.73 -31.84
CA LEU A 12 18.16 -14.52 -30.77
C LEU A 12 18.53 -13.96 -29.38
N LEU A 13 19.75 -13.43 -29.18
CA LEU A 13 20.16 -12.81 -27.92
C LEU A 13 19.46 -11.47 -27.67
N LEU A 14 19.12 -10.70 -28.71
CA LEU A 14 18.47 -9.41 -28.60
C LEU A 14 16.99 -9.53 -28.21
N THR A 15 16.33 -10.65 -28.55
CA THR A 15 14.90 -10.88 -28.24
C THR A 15 14.63 -11.27 -26.78
N VAL A 16 15.64 -11.71 -26.02
CA VAL A 16 15.48 -12.14 -24.63
C VAL A 16 15.50 -10.97 -23.62
N MET A 17 15.95 -9.79 -24.02
CA MET A 17 16.11 -8.63 -23.13
C MET A 17 14.85 -7.78 -22.92
N GLY A 18 13.70 -8.15 -23.51
CA GLY A 18 12.49 -7.31 -23.56
C GLY A 18 11.41 -7.57 -22.52
N LEU A 19 11.56 -8.52 -21.58
CA LEU A 19 10.51 -8.92 -20.64
C LEU A 19 10.80 -8.48 -19.19
N THR A 20 11.19 -7.21 -18.98
CA THR A 20 11.05 -6.63 -17.64
C THR A 20 9.58 -6.29 -17.41
N SER A 21 8.80 -7.26 -16.91
CA SER A 21 7.45 -7.05 -16.43
C SER A 21 7.52 -6.07 -15.27
N CYS A 22 7.07 -4.84 -15.45
CA CYS A 22 6.82 -3.92 -14.35
C CYS A 22 5.75 -4.56 -13.46
N SER A 23 6.11 -4.94 -12.23
CA SER A 23 5.15 -5.39 -11.23
C SER A 23 4.15 -4.26 -10.98
N THR A 24 2.89 -4.47 -11.35
CA THR A 24 1.79 -3.49 -11.13
C THR A 24 1.02 -3.77 -9.83
N GLY A 25 1.58 -4.60 -8.96
CA GLY A 25 1.02 -4.95 -7.65
C GLY A 25 1.50 -4.04 -6.51
N PRO A 26 0.95 -4.24 -5.30
CA PRO A 26 1.35 -3.47 -4.13
C PRO A 26 2.83 -3.68 -3.79
N GLN A 27 3.45 -2.62 -3.26
CA GLN A 27 4.86 -2.60 -2.90
C GLN A 27 5.00 -2.59 -1.39
N LYS A 28 5.77 -3.52 -0.85
CA LYS A 28 6.01 -3.56 0.59
C LYS A 28 6.49 -2.20 1.12
N ILE A 29 5.90 -1.76 2.22
CA ILE A 29 6.36 -0.57 2.94
C ILE A 29 7.57 -0.95 3.78
N ILE A 30 8.67 -0.19 3.61
CA ILE A 30 9.91 -0.41 4.35
C ILE A 30 10.07 0.70 5.39
N VAL A 31 9.83 0.32 6.67
CA VAL A 31 9.95 1.24 7.80
C VAL A 31 11.36 1.83 7.88
N GLY A 32 11.45 3.13 8.09
CA GLY A 32 12.70 3.86 8.17
C GLY A 32 13.31 4.26 6.82
N GLU A 33 12.90 3.63 5.71
CA GLU A 33 13.40 3.93 4.36
C GLU A 33 12.35 4.67 3.52
N ASP A 34 11.10 4.20 3.52
CA ASP A 34 10.02 4.84 2.79
C ASP A 34 9.57 6.14 3.47
N ALA A 35 9.29 7.17 2.67
CA ALA A 35 8.72 8.42 3.13
C ALA A 35 7.21 8.48 2.86
N CYS A 36 6.46 8.99 3.82
CA CYS A 36 5.03 9.24 3.67
C CYS A 36 4.77 10.29 2.58
N SER A 37 3.88 9.97 1.65
CA SER A 37 3.57 10.86 0.51
C SER A 37 2.82 12.12 0.90
N PHE A 38 2.23 12.17 2.08
CA PHE A 38 1.51 13.34 2.61
C PHE A 38 2.37 14.17 3.57
N CYS A 39 2.73 13.63 4.74
CA CYS A 39 3.46 14.39 5.76
C CYS A 39 4.98 14.49 5.50
N ARG A 40 5.53 13.74 4.54
CA ARG A 40 6.94 13.69 4.13
C ARG A 40 7.91 13.13 5.17
N MET A 41 7.41 12.65 6.29
CA MET A 41 8.22 11.97 7.30
C MET A 41 8.48 10.52 6.90
N SER A 42 9.54 9.94 7.44
CA SER A 42 9.82 8.51 7.33
C SER A 42 8.69 7.70 7.97
N ILE A 43 8.23 6.65 7.30
CA ILE A 43 7.20 5.75 7.83
C ILE A 43 7.77 5.01 9.05
N ALA A 44 7.09 5.12 10.19
CA ALA A 44 7.63 4.73 11.48
C ALA A 44 7.10 3.37 11.98
N ASP A 45 5.91 2.95 11.53
CA ASP A 45 5.25 1.74 12.02
C ASP A 45 4.56 0.97 10.88
N ASN A 46 5.02 -0.24 10.64
CA ASN A 46 4.49 -1.09 9.57
C ASN A 46 3.09 -1.68 9.83
N ARG A 47 2.51 -1.45 11.00
CA ARG A 47 1.16 -1.95 11.35
C ARG A 47 0.02 -1.06 10.82
N PHE A 48 0.31 0.18 10.44
CA PHE A 48 -0.72 1.20 10.14
C PHE A 48 -0.63 1.79 8.74
N GLY A 49 0.38 1.41 7.97
CA GLY A 49 0.64 1.98 6.66
C GLY A 49 -0.49 1.78 5.65
N ALA A 50 -0.48 2.61 4.64
CA ALA A 50 -1.37 2.48 3.49
C ALA A 50 -0.63 2.78 2.19
N GLU A 51 -1.19 2.32 1.06
CA GLU A 51 -0.64 2.52 -0.26
C GLU A 51 -1.75 2.82 -1.28
N ILE A 52 -1.51 3.79 -2.17
CA ILE A 52 -2.32 4.02 -3.36
C ILE A 52 -1.48 3.67 -4.59
N ILE A 53 -2.07 2.89 -5.49
CA ILE A 53 -1.52 2.63 -6.82
C ILE A 53 -2.41 3.32 -7.86
N THR A 54 -1.81 4.16 -8.70
CA THR A 54 -2.54 4.80 -9.80
C THR A 54 -2.63 3.88 -11.03
N LYS A 55 -3.56 4.19 -11.94
CA LYS A 55 -3.69 3.50 -13.25
C LYS A 55 -2.42 3.59 -14.10
N LYS A 56 -1.58 4.61 -13.88
CA LYS A 56 -0.27 4.80 -14.53
C LYS A 56 0.88 4.10 -13.79
N GLY A 57 0.59 3.34 -12.73
CA GLY A 57 1.59 2.59 -11.97
C GLY A 57 2.37 3.42 -10.94
N LYS A 58 2.01 4.69 -10.70
CA LYS A 58 2.63 5.47 -9.63
C LYS A 58 2.12 4.99 -8.27
N VAL A 59 3.03 4.84 -7.33
CA VAL A 59 2.77 4.37 -5.98
C VAL A 59 2.94 5.53 -5.00
N TYR A 60 2.00 5.66 -4.06
CA TYR A 60 2.05 6.58 -2.94
C TYR A 60 1.91 5.78 -1.65
N LYS A 61 2.85 5.96 -0.72
CA LYS A 61 2.87 5.28 0.57
C LYS A 61 2.55 6.25 1.70
N PHE A 62 1.87 5.77 2.73
CA PHE A 62 1.41 6.58 3.85
C PHE A 62 1.75 5.93 5.18
N ASP A 63 2.05 6.75 6.18
CA ASP A 63 2.45 6.31 7.52
C ASP A 63 1.25 5.72 8.29
N ASP A 64 0.07 6.30 8.12
CA ASP A 64 -1.20 5.76 8.61
C ASP A 64 -2.42 6.32 7.86
N THR A 65 -3.62 5.97 8.31
CA THR A 65 -4.90 6.39 7.70
C THR A 65 -5.15 7.90 7.78
N HIS A 66 -4.60 8.62 8.76
CA HIS A 66 -4.69 10.09 8.80
C HIS A 66 -3.99 10.72 7.61
N CYS A 67 -2.79 10.22 7.29
CA CYS A 67 -2.05 10.68 6.13
C CYS A 67 -2.73 10.30 4.81
N LEU A 68 -3.34 9.12 4.73
CA LEU A 68 -4.12 8.69 3.57
C LEU A 68 -5.32 9.63 3.34
N THR A 69 -6.10 9.93 4.39
CA THR A 69 -7.25 10.86 4.35
C THR A 69 -6.82 12.26 3.93
N GLY A 70 -5.79 12.81 4.58
CA GLY A 70 -5.29 14.15 4.26
C GLY A 70 -4.77 14.27 2.82
N PHE A 71 -4.17 13.21 2.29
CA PHE A 71 -3.75 13.17 0.89
C PHE A 71 -4.95 13.19 -0.06
N GLY A 72 -6.04 12.46 0.23
CA GLY A 72 -7.28 12.50 -0.52
C GLY A 72 -7.91 13.89 -0.54
N GLU A 73 -8.01 14.51 0.63
CA GLU A 73 -8.56 15.86 0.79
C GLU A 73 -7.71 16.94 0.09
N SER A 74 -6.41 16.71 -0.12
CA SER A 74 -5.52 17.63 -0.84
C SER A 74 -5.78 17.70 -2.35
N ASN A 75 -6.60 16.82 -2.90
CA ASN A 75 -6.87 16.69 -4.33
C ASN A 75 -5.60 16.56 -5.19
N THR A 76 -4.54 15.98 -4.64
CA THR A 76 -3.26 15.76 -5.34
C THR A 76 -3.42 14.76 -6.50
N ILE A 77 -4.34 13.80 -6.36
CA ILE A 77 -4.74 12.86 -7.41
C ILE A 77 -6.27 12.82 -7.50
N LYS A 78 -6.79 12.52 -8.67
CA LYS A 78 -8.23 12.32 -8.86
C LYS A 78 -8.61 10.88 -8.56
N ASN A 79 -9.81 10.67 -8.01
CA ASN A 79 -10.32 9.31 -7.75
C ASN A 79 -10.33 8.45 -9.02
N GLU A 80 -10.63 9.03 -10.17
CA GLU A 80 -10.62 8.34 -11.47
C GLU A 80 -9.24 7.82 -11.91
N ASP A 81 -8.14 8.38 -11.38
CA ASP A 81 -6.77 7.94 -11.67
C ASP A 81 -6.29 6.83 -10.75
N ILE A 82 -7.03 6.51 -9.69
CA ILE A 82 -6.69 5.46 -8.74
C ILE A 82 -7.03 4.10 -9.35
N LYS A 83 -6.08 3.17 -9.25
CA LYS A 83 -6.25 1.77 -9.62
C LYS A 83 -6.68 0.94 -8.41
N ALA A 84 -6.03 1.16 -7.26
CA ALA A 84 -6.31 0.44 -6.02
C ALA A 84 -5.77 1.19 -4.81
N ILE A 85 -6.40 0.97 -3.66
CA ILE A 85 -5.94 1.41 -2.35
C ILE A 85 -5.72 0.15 -1.51
N TYR A 86 -4.62 0.13 -0.77
CA TYR A 86 -4.26 -0.95 0.14
C TYR A 86 -4.01 -0.39 1.53
N LEU A 87 -4.34 -1.16 2.56
CA LEU A 87 -3.94 -0.91 3.93
C LEU A 87 -3.10 -2.09 4.41
N VAL A 88 -2.18 -1.82 5.33
CA VAL A 88 -1.37 -2.88 5.93
C VAL A 88 -2.21 -3.65 6.95
N ASP A 89 -2.15 -5.00 6.92
CA ASP A 89 -2.72 -5.84 7.99
C ASP A 89 -2.03 -5.52 9.31
N PHE A 90 -2.82 -5.20 10.32
CA PHE A 90 -2.30 -4.93 11.66
C PHE A 90 -1.56 -6.13 12.25
N ASN A 91 -1.95 -7.34 11.85
CA ASN A 91 -1.29 -8.57 12.28
C ASN A 91 -0.10 -8.91 11.37
N ALA A 92 0.92 -9.51 11.96
CA ALA A 92 2.03 -10.06 11.19
C ALA A 92 1.54 -11.10 10.15
N PRO A 93 2.14 -11.17 8.98
CA PRO A 93 3.38 -10.51 8.54
C PRO A 93 3.25 -9.07 8.03
N HIS A 94 2.12 -8.37 8.25
CA HIS A 94 1.84 -7.02 7.82
C HIS A 94 1.76 -6.88 6.29
N ASP A 95 0.98 -7.75 5.68
CA ASP A 95 0.73 -7.73 4.24
C ASP A 95 -0.20 -6.56 3.86
N LEU A 96 -0.08 -6.09 2.62
CA LEU A 96 -0.98 -5.09 2.06
C LEU A 96 -2.28 -5.75 1.61
N ILE A 97 -3.40 -5.32 2.18
CA ILE A 97 -4.74 -5.84 1.93
C ILE A 97 -5.49 -4.84 1.04
N PRO A 98 -6.15 -5.28 -0.06
CA PRO A 98 -7.02 -4.41 -0.85
C PRO A 98 -8.13 -3.80 -0.01
N SER A 99 -8.42 -2.52 -0.20
CA SER A 99 -9.39 -1.75 0.58
C SER A 99 -10.83 -2.32 0.54
N GLU A 100 -11.15 -3.12 -0.49
CA GLU A 100 -12.45 -3.77 -0.64
C GLU A 100 -12.62 -5.02 0.24
N GLN A 101 -11.54 -5.49 0.86
CA GLN A 101 -11.50 -6.76 1.59
C GLN A 101 -11.06 -6.60 3.05
N ILE A 102 -11.24 -5.42 3.63
CA ILE A 102 -10.73 -5.10 4.96
C ILE A 102 -11.84 -4.92 5.99
N PHE A 103 -11.49 -5.22 7.23
CA PHE A 103 -12.23 -4.86 8.43
C PHE A 103 -11.43 -3.80 9.17
N LEU A 104 -12.06 -2.69 9.55
CA LEU A 104 -11.38 -1.53 10.16
C LEU A 104 -11.86 -1.33 11.59
N LEU A 105 -10.91 -1.19 12.51
CA LEU A 105 -11.14 -0.84 13.91
C LEU A 105 -10.49 0.50 14.23
N LYS A 106 -11.28 1.48 14.67
CA LYS A 106 -10.77 2.72 15.23
C LYS A 106 -10.77 2.65 16.73
N SER A 107 -9.62 2.89 17.36
CA SER A 107 -9.49 2.88 18.81
C SER A 107 -8.39 3.83 19.29
N PRO A 108 -8.61 4.63 20.32
CA PRO A 108 -7.57 5.49 20.90
C PRO A 108 -6.41 4.70 21.52
N GLN A 109 -6.59 3.39 21.75
CA GLN A 109 -5.58 2.51 22.31
C GLN A 109 -4.56 2.04 21.27
N LEU A 110 -4.87 2.16 19.96
CA LEU A 110 -3.99 1.71 18.87
C LEU A 110 -2.74 2.59 18.68
N ARG A 111 -2.84 3.90 18.94
CA ARG A 111 -1.74 4.87 18.91
C ARG A 111 -0.90 4.79 17.63
N SER A 112 -1.52 5.03 16.48
CA SER A 112 -0.80 5.09 15.20
C SER A 112 0.09 6.33 15.10
N PRO A 113 1.13 6.33 14.25
CA PRO A 113 2.15 7.39 14.19
C PRO A 113 1.59 8.80 14.02
N MET A 114 0.57 8.97 13.19
CA MET A 114 -0.04 10.28 12.90
C MET A 114 -1.42 10.47 13.54
N GLY A 115 -1.79 9.59 14.47
CA GLY A 115 -3.02 9.71 15.25
C GLY A 115 -4.31 9.31 14.52
N GLY A 116 -4.23 8.66 13.38
CA GLY A 116 -5.39 8.08 12.71
C GLY A 116 -6.07 7.02 13.57
N ASN A 117 -5.28 6.23 14.30
CA ASN A 117 -5.70 5.23 15.28
C ASN A 117 -6.68 4.21 14.71
N ILE A 118 -6.48 3.84 13.45
CA ILE A 118 -7.27 2.85 12.73
C ILE A 118 -6.35 1.69 12.31
N ALA A 119 -6.73 0.47 12.69
CA ALA A 119 -6.08 -0.76 12.28
C ALA A 119 -6.93 -1.48 11.23
N ALA A 120 -6.29 -2.06 10.22
CA ALA A 120 -6.91 -2.88 9.20
C ALA A 120 -6.65 -4.36 9.45
N PHE A 121 -7.61 -5.22 9.14
CA PHE A 121 -7.54 -6.66 9.32
C PHE A 121 -8.04 -7.36 8.05
N SER A 122 -7.37 -8.43 7.65
CA SER A 122 -7.73 -9.22 6.47
C SER A 122 -8.91 -10.17 6.68
N SER A 123 -9.36 -10.36 7.93
CA SER A 123 -10.50 -11.23 8.22
C SER A 123 -11.35 -10.72 9.39
N GLU A 124 -12.64 -11.07 9.37
CA GLU A 124 -13.57 -10.75 10.45
C GLU A 124 -13.14 -11.38 11.79
N GLN A 125 -12.51 -12.56 11.75
CA GLN A 125 -12.03 -13.23 12.95
C GLN A 125 -10.92 -12.40 13.64
N GLN A 126 -9.96 -11.89 12.86
CA GLN A 126 -8.89 -11.04 13.38
C GLN A 126 -9.44 -9.71 13.92
N TYR A 127 -10.39 -9.08 13.20
CA TYR A 127 -11.08 -7.89 13.66
C TYR A 127 -11.79 -8.12 15.00
N LYS A 128 -12.57 -9.21 15.15
CA LYS A 128 -13.27 -9.56 16.40
C LYS A 128 -12.29 -9.79 17.55
N ALA A 129 -11.17 -10.48 17.30
CA ALA A 129 -10.15 -10.69 18.31
C ALA A 129 -9.51 -9.36 18.77
N ALA A 130 -9.24 -8.46 17.83
CA ALA A 130 -8.72 -7.12 18.14
C ALA A 130 -9.75 -6.27 18.90
N SER A 131 -11.03 -6.30 18.50
CA SER A 131 -12.12 -5.56 19.15
C SER A 131 -12.40 -6.03 20.59
N ALA A 132 -12.03 -7.26 20.92
CA ALA A 132 -12.08 -7.74 22.29
C ALA A 132 -10.95 -7.17 23.18
N THR A 133 -9.85 -6.74 22.55
CA THR A 133 -8.67 -6.19 23.23
C THR A 133 -8.67 -4.66 23.25
N PHE A 134 -9.01 -4.04 22.12
CA PHE A 134 -9.02 -2.59 21.93
C PHE A 134 -10.45 -2.09 21.88
N THR A 135 -10.87 -1.33 22.89
CA THR A 135 -12.19 -0.70 22.88
C THR A 135 -12.25 0.34 21.76
N GLY A 136 -13.20 0.19 20.83
CA GLY A 136 -13.28 1.05 19.66
C GLY A 136 -14.56 0.85 18.87
N GLU A 137 -14.59 1.47 17.69
CA GLU A 137 -15.70 1.40 16.74
C GLU A 137 -15.26 0.82 15.39
N GLN A 138 -16.18 0.16 14.74
CA GLN A 138 -15.98 -0.28 13.36
C GLN A 138 -16.01 0.92 12.42
N MET A 139 -15.07 0.97 11.49
CA MET A 139 -15.00 1.99 10.45
C MET A 139 -15.24 1.37 9.07
N THR A 140 -15.55 2.22 8.09
CA THR A 140 -15.60 1.86 6.68
C THR A 140 -14.60 2.70 5.88
N MET A 141 -14.31 2.27 4.64
CA MET A 141 -13.41 3.03 3.77
C MET A 141 -13.96 4.42 3.42
N GLU A 142 -15.28 4.60 3.34
CA GLU A 142 -15.92 5.92 3.11
C GLU A 142 -15.62 6.92 4.24
N GLY A 143 -15.30 6.44 5.44
CA GLY A 143 -14.85 7.28 6.55
C GLY A 143 -13.39 7.71 6.45
N ILE A 144 -12.60 7.07 5.59
CA ILE A 144 -11.16 7.31 5.40
C ILE A 144 -10.88 7.97 4.06
N TRP A 145 -11.51 7.50 3.00
CA TRP A 145 -11.31 7.98 1.63
C TRP A 145 -12.65 8.42 1.03
N LYS A 146 -12.71 9.68 0.53
CA LYS A 146 -13.92 10.29 -0.05
C LYS A 146 -13.72 10.62 -1.52
#